data_74108fd470ea67ff0962a6d92defbefe
#
_entry.id   74108fd470ea67ff0962a6d92defbefe
#
_cell.length_a   1.000
_cell.length_b   1.000
_cell.length_c   1.000
_cell.angle_alpha   90.00
_cell.angle_beta   90.00
_cell.angle_gamma   90.00
#
_symmetry.space_group_name_H-M   'P 1'
#
loop_
_entity.id
_entity.type
_entity.pdbx_description
1 polymer ?
#
loop_
_entity_poly.entity_id
_entity_poly.type
_entity_poly.pdbx_seq_one_letter_code
_entity_poly.pdbx_strand_id
1 'polypeptide(L)'
;SAIAYTELKKAVLERKLADGTFEAENPLQEGMPIPIPEYIACRAGIVNEETKYVLEYFDVEPPQYQDNVQPQIADMDLNLVPGIEGSASIKQAWELMQEEHAKSVPVLAEGKLKGIVTITDIAQSYMDKSDSSVLSRAGTRFVSIAETLNGHIVCGGSDEVFEDGKVTIAASSPDVMEEVIEPSDLVIAGNRFETHFTAIELGARCLVMCQGATPTKTIKKLAEERGCIIINTPYDTFTAARLINQSMPVQFFMTGENLVTFQMGDAVEDIENIMKTNRFHNFPVVEKCGNYVGLISRRRLLNMNRKKVILVDHNEISQAVDGIQKADILEIVDHHRLGGFETLEPVFFRNQPVGCTATIITQLYDEKGVVPDRKIAGLLASAIISDTLMFRSPTCTALDRATCERLADMAGINITEMANNMFQAASSLQGKTPEEICYQDFKIFNNEGRSFGVSQVTSMDSRELDSIREKVEAYLPQVMEQQDLDMMFMMMTNIVDTSTELLCCGLHADLLAKEAFDIP
;
A
#
# COMPACT_ATOMS: atom_id res chain seq x y z
N SER A 1 -18.98 20.09 -3.15
CA SER A 1 -19.85 18.93 -3.50
C SER A 1 -19.46 17.68 -2.70
N ALA A 2 -18.24 17.13 -2.81
CA ALA A 2 -17.82 15.88 -2.18
C ALA A 2 -17.96 15.88 -0.64
N ILE A 3 -17.48 16.92 0.06
CA ILE A 3 -17.58 17.03 1.53
C ILE A 3 -19.05 16.97 1.96
N ALA A 4 -19.92 17.77 1.32
CA ALA A 4 -21.33 17.82 1.68
C ALA A 4 -22.02 16.47 1.45
N TYR A 5 -21.69 15.75 0.37
CA TYR A 5 -22.25 14.42 0.14
C TYR A 5 -21.75 13.38 1.16
N THR A 6 -20.48 13.47 1.54
CA THR A 6 -19.91 12.61 2.60
C THR A 6 -20.64 12.82 3.93
N GLU A 7 -20.91 14.07 4.33
CA GLU A 7 -21.65 14.36 5.57
C GLU A 7 -23.11 13.89 5.49
N LEU A 8 -23.75 14.00 4.34
CA LEU A 8 -25.08 13.39 4.13
C LEU A 8 -25.06 11.87 4.34
N LYS A 9 -24.07 11.19 3.75
CA LYS A 9 -23.94 9.72 3.89
C LYS A 9 -23.70 9.32 5.34
N LYS A 10 -22.85 10.04 6.06
CA LYS A 10 -22.61 9.81 7.51
C LYS A 10 -23.89 9.98 8.32
N ALA A 11 -24.61 11.09 8.13
CA ALA A 11 -25.85 11.37 8.86
C ALA A 11 -26.96 10.30 8.59
N VAL A 12 -27.07 9.84 7.34
CA VAL A 12 -28.00 8.76 6.98
C VAL A 12 -27.59 7.43 7.62
N LEU A 13 -26.29 7.13 7.65
CA LEU A 13 -25.75 5.92 8.28
C LEU A 13 -26.01 5.93 9.79
N GLU A 14 -25.68 7.02 10.46
CA GLU A 14 -25.92 7.19 11.92
C GLU A 14 -27.40 6.99 12.27
N ARG A 15 -28.33 7.52 11.45
CA ARG A 15 -29.75 7.30 11.63
C ARG A 15 -30.12 5.83 11.49
N LYS A 16 -29.64 5.15 10.44
CA LYS A 16 -29.90 3.72 10.22
C LYS A 16 -29.37 2.84 11.35
N LEU A 17 -28.21 3.22 11.91
CA LEU A 17 -27.64 2.54 13.08
C LEU A 17 -28.49 2.76 14.33
N ALA A 18 -28.96 4.00 14.57
CA ALA A 18 -29.80 4.36 15.69
C ALA A 18 -31.17 3.66 15.64
N ASP A 19 -31.76 3.56 14.45
CA ASP A 19 -33.08 2.96 14.23
C ASP A 19 -33.01 1.42 14.07
N GLY A 20 -31.79 0.83 14.08
CA GLY A 20 -31.60 -0.62 13.87
C GLY A 20 -31.97 -1.12 12.47
N THR A 21 -32.02 -0.22 11.48
CA THR A 21 -32.37 -0.53 10.08
C THR A 21 -31.16 -0.69 9.17
N PHE A 22 -29.95 -0.71 9.75
CA PHE A 22 -28.72 -0.93 9.00
C PHE A 22 -28.58 -2.40 8.62
N GLU A 23 -28.62 -2.69 7.33
CA GLU A 23 -28.32 -4.00 6.77
C GLU A 23 -26.93 -3.98 6.13
N ALA A 24 -26.05 -4.91 6.51
CA ALA A 24 -24.75 -5.05 5.87
C ALA A 24 -24.92 -5.59 4.44
N GLU A 25 -24.18 -5.04 3.49
CA GLU A 25 -24.20 -5.49 2.08
C GLU A 25 -23.74 -6.94 1.91
N ASN A 26 -22.94 -7.46 2.88
CA ASN A 26 -22.55 -8.87 2.95
C ASN A 26 -22.61 -9.32 4.41
N PRO A 27 -23.58 -10.10 4.85
CA PRO A 27 -23.58 -10.71 6.16
C PRO A 27 -22.42 -11.71 6.22
N LEU A 28 -21.32 -11.30 6.84
CA LEU A 28 -20.25 -12.21 7.24
C LEU A 28 -20.82 -13.27 8.18
N GLN A 29 -20.17 -14.45 8.23
CA GLN A 29 -20.58 -15.62 9.03
C GLN A 29 -21.15 -15.24 10.41
N GLU A 30 -22.18 -15.94 10.86
CA GLU A 30 -22.83 -15.73 12.16
C GLU A 30 -21.81 -15.55 13.28
N GLY A 31 -21.84 -14.36 13.93
CA GLY A 31 -21.01 -14.04 15.11
C GLY A 31 -19.88 -13.05 14.87
N MET A 32 -19.62 -12.58 13.65
CA MET A 32 -18.66 -11.48 13.42
C MET A 32 -19.35 -10.10 13.49
N PRO A 33 -18.68 -9.07 14.03
CA PRO A 33 -19.22 -7.72 14.04
C PRO A 33 -19.42 -7.25 12.59
N ILE A 34 -20.59 -6.69 12.30
CA ILE A 34 -20.91 -6.12 10.99
C ILE A 34 -20.00 -4.93 10.74
N PRO A 35 -19.19 -4.92 9.66
CA PRO A 35 -18.34 -3.78 9.36
C PRO A 35 -19.20 -2.57 9.00
N ILE A 36 -19.08 -1.51 9.79
CA ILE A 36 -19.74 -0.23 9.55
C ILE A 36 -18.92 0.52 8.49
N PRO A 37 -19.51 0.94 7.34
CA PRO A 37 -18.77 1.67 6.32
C PRO A 37 -18.36 3.05 6.84
N GLU A 38 -17.14 3.45 6.55
CA GLU A 38 -16.63 4.79 6.78
C GLU A 38 -16.66 5.58 5.47
N TYR A 39 -17.21 6.80 5.49
CA TYR A 39 -17.25 7.70 4.34
C TYR A 39 -16.19 8.78 4.51
N ILE A 40 -15.31 8.91 3.52
CA ILE A 40 -14.20 9.89 3.50
C ILE A 40 -14.31 10.73 2.23
N ALA A 41 -14.32 12.06 2.40
CA ALA A 41 -14.25 12.98 1.27
C ALA A 41 -12.83 13.00 0.71
N CYS A 42 -12.69 12.68 -0.59
CA CYS A 42 -11.41 12.64 -1.28
C CYS A 42 -11.37 13.60 -2.47
N ARG A 43 -10.16 13.96 -2.89
CA ARG A 43 -9.87 14.72 -4.11
C ARG A 43 -8.72 14.07 -4.86
N ALA A 44 -8.76 14.12 -6.18
CA ALA A 44 -7.70 13.61 -7.06
C ALA A 44 -6.69 14.70 -7.47
N GLY A 45 -7.04 15.98 -7.33
CA GLY A 45 -6.23 17.12 -7.75
C GLY A 45 -5.83 18.06 -6.62
N ILE A 46 -5.13 19.13 -7.00
CA ILE A 46 -4.75 20.21 -6.10
C ILE A 46 -5.99 21.09 -5.84
N VAL A 47 -6.14 21.58 -4.62
CA VAL A 47 -7.19 22.56 -4.27
C VAL A 47 -6.80 23.92 -4.86
N ASN A 48 -7.67 24.49 -5.69
CA ASN A 48 -7.47 25.84 -6.26
C ASN A 48 -7.69 26.93 -5.20
N GLU A 49 -7.28 28.17 -5.50
CA GLU A 49 -7.33 29.28 -4.54
C GLU A 49 -8.76 29.66 -4.12
N GLU A 50 -9.72 29.58 -5.06
CA GLU A 50 -11.14 29.79 -4.76
C GLU A 50 -11.65 28.80 -3.72
N THR A 51 -11.36 27.52 -3.93
CA THR A 51 -11.75 26.46 -3.00
C THR A 51 -11.05 26.60 -1.65
N LYS A 52 -9.77 26.97 -1.63
CA LYS A 52 -9.05 27.27 -0.37
C LYS A 52 -9.73 28.37 0.41
N TYR A 53 -10.03 29.49 -0.27
CA TYR A 53 -10.74 30.60 0.36
C TYR A 53 -12.06 30.15 1.00
N VAL A 54 -12.87 29.37 0.28
CA VAL A 54 -14.15 28.87 0.79
C VAL A 54 -13.98 27.95 1.99
N LEU A 55 -13.01 27.01 1.93
CA LEU A 55 -12.73 26.09 3.03
C LEU A 55 -12.25 26.84 4.27
N GLU A 56 -11.36 27.80 4.14
CA GLU A 56 -10.87 28.66 5.22
C GLU A 56 -12.00 29.54 5.82
N TYR A 57 -12.83 30.14 4.97
CA TYR A 57 -13.95 30.96 5.41
C TYR A 57 -14.94 30.20 6.29
N PHE A 58 -15.21 28.92 5.98
CA PHE A 58 -16.11 28.08 6.75
C PHE A 58 -15.39 27.21 7.78
N ASP A 59 -14.07 27.34 7.94
CA ASP A 59 -13.26 26.52 8.86
C ASP A 59 -13.52 25.02 8.65
N VAL A 60 -13.29 24.55 7.40
CA VAL A 60 -13.46 23.17 6.97
C VAL A 60 -12.15 22.66 6.37
N GLU A 61 -11.71 21.50 6.84
CA GLU A 61 -10.52 20.86 6.30
C GLU A 61 -10.72 20.41 4.83
N PRO A 62 -9.69 20.54 3.98
CA PRO A 62 -9.76 20.08 2.61
C PRO A 62 -9.95 18.56 2.53
N PRO A 63 -10.62 18.06 1.47
CA PRO A 63 -10.75 16.62 1.23
C PRO A 63 -9.38 15.94 1.18
N GLN A 64 -9.30 14.70 1.66
CA GLN A 64 -8.07 13.92 1.64
C GLN A 64 -7.57 13.73 0.21
N TYR A 65 -6.26 13.94 -0.02
CA TYR A 65 -5.67 13.67 -1.33
C TYR A 65 -5.57 12.15 -1.56
N GLN A 66 -6.09 11.73 -2.71
CA GLN A 66 -6.05 10.34 -3.15
C GLN A 66 -5.56 10.32 -4.60
N ASP A 67 -4.38 9.81 -4.83
CA ASP A 67 -3.75 9.75 -6.14
C ASP A 67 -4.19 8.52 -6.96
N ASN A 68 -4.48 7.42 -6.27
CA ASN A 68 -4.79 6.14 -6.91
C ASN A 68 -5.75 5.31 -6.06
N VAL A 69 -6.74 4.70 -6.73
CA VAL A 69 -7.72 3.79 -6.10
C VAL A 69 -7.58 2.34 -6.56
N GLN A 70 -6.50 2.00 -7.27
CA GLN A 70 -6.20 0.61 -7.57
C GLN A 70 -6.07 -0.21 -6.28
N PRO A 71 -6.51 -1.49 -6.28
CA PRO A 71 -6.25 -2.40 -5.19
C PRO A 71 -4.73 -2.53 -4.95
N GLN A 72 -4.32 -2.36 -3.72
CA GLN A 72 -2.95 -2.51 -3.26
C GLN A 72 -2.84 -3.67 -2.28
N ILE A 73 -1.62 -4.12 -1.98
CA ILE A 73 -1.41 -5.15 -0.94
C ILE A 73 -2.00 -4.71 0.40
N ALA A 74 -1.97 -3.41 0.70
CA ALA A 74 -2.57 -2.86 1.92
C ALA A 74 -4.09 -3.14 2.05
N ASP A 75 -4.78 -3.34 0.92
CA ASP A 75 -6.22 -3.62 0.87
C ASP A 75 -6.51 -5.15 0.98
N MET A 76 -5.46 -5.98 1.19
CA MET A 76 -5.57 -7.43 1.20
C MET A 76 -5.28 -8.01 2.59
N ASP A 77 -5.91 -9.15 2.87
CA ASP A 77 -5.57 -9.94 4.05
C ASP A 77 -4.20 -10.60 3.87
N LEU A 78 -3.24 -10.29 4.72
CA LEU A 78 -1.95 -10.97 4.76
C LEU A 78 -2.00 -12.20 5.69
N ASN A 79 -1.13 -13.16 5.41
CA ASN A 79 -0.86 -14.26 6.31
C ASN A 79 0.21 -13.80 7.32
N LEU A 80 -0.21 -13.56 8.56
CA LEU A 80 0.67 -13.03 9.61
C LEU A 80 1.47 -14.16 10.29
N VAL A 81 2.28 -14.87 9.49
CA VAL A 81 3.17 -15.93 10.03
C VAL A 81 4.32 -15.24 10.77
N PRO A 82 4.56 -15.58 12.05
CA PRO A 82 5.69 -15.05 12.79
C PRO A 82 7.02 -15.37 12.12
N GLY A 83 7.97 -14.47 12.22
CA GLY A 83 9.33 -14.71 11.74
C GLY A 83 10.17 -15.50 12.77
N ILE A 84 11.19 -16.18 12.27
CA ILE A 84 12.13 -16.95 13.08
C ILE A 84 13.55 -16.41 12.88
N GLU A 85 14.37 -16.43 13.92
CA GLU A 85 15.78 -16.05 13.84
C GLU A 85 16.56 -17.05 12.98
N GLY A 86 17.57 -16.56 12.23
CA GLY A 86 18.39 -17.42 11.37
C GLY A 86 19.14 -18.53 12.11
N SER A 87 19.44 -18.33 13.38
CA SER A 87 20.09 -19.31 14.28
C SER A 87 19.15 -20.39 14.84
N ALA A 88 17.84 -20.24 14.66
CA ALA A 88 16.85 -21.21 15.09
C ALA A 88 17.00 -22.51 14.31
N SER A 89 16.65 -23.65 14.95
CA SER A 89 16.79 -24.96 14.34
C SER A 89 15.71 -25.28 13.32
N ILE A 90 15.99 -26.20 12.40
CA ILE A 90 14.98 -26.77 11.48
C ILE A 90 13.78 -27.32 12.28
N LYS A 91 14.02 -27.93 13.44
CA LYS A 91 12.95 -28.42 14.32
C LYS A 91 12.01 -27.30 14.75
N GLN A 92 12.55 -26.19 15.22
CA GLN A 92 11.76 -25.01 15.63
C GLN A 92 10.99 -24.41 14.46
N ALA A 93 11.61 -24.33 13.28
CA ALA A 93 10.92 -23.87 12.07
C ALA A 93 9.77 -24.80 11.67
N TRP A 94 9.96 -26.11 11.78
CA TRP A 94 8.90 -27.08 11.52
C TRP A 94 7.75 -27.01 12.53
N GLU A 95 8.05 -26.88 13.82
CA GLU A 95 7.06 -26.69 14.87
C GLU A 95 6.22 -25.43 14.61
N LEU A 96 6.87 -24.30 14.29
CA LEU A 96 6.19 -23.06 13.91
C LEU A 96 5.31 -23.21 12.66
N MET A 97 5.79 -23.94 11.63
CA MET A 97 4.97 -24.23 10.44
C MET A 97 3.72 -25.05 10.77
N GLN A 98 3.80 -25.96 11.75
CA GLN A 98 2.64 -26.75 12.19
C GLN A 98 1.65 -25.90 12.99
N GLU A 99 2.14 -25.08 13.92
CA GLU A 99 1.32 -24.20 14.76
C GLU A 99 0.56 -23.18 13.92
N GLU A 100 1.24 -22.54 12.98
CA GLU A 100 0.68 -21.50 12.11
C GLU A 100 -0.02 -22.06 10.86
N HIS A 101 -0.06 -23.39 10.69
CA HIS A 101 -0.55 -24.04 9.47
C HIS A 101 0.09 -23.47 8.18
N ALA A 102 1.34 -23.04 8.27
CA ALA A 102 2.09 -22.39 7.22
C ALA A 102 3.00 -23.37 6.47
N LYS A 103 3.18 -23.14 5.17
CA LYS A 103 4.11 -23.92 4.33
C LYS A 103 5.49 -23.28 4.20
N SER A 104 5.65 -22.09 4.75
CA SER A 104 6.89 -21.30 4.74
C SER A 104 6.92 -20.36 5.93
N VAL A 105 8.13 -20.13 6.46
CA VAL A 105 8.37 -19.23 7.57
C VAL A 105 9.43 -18.20 7.15
N PRO A 106 9.20 -16.90 7.39
CA PRO A 106 10.20 -15.86 7.15
C PRO A 106 11.33 -15.95 8.17
N VAL A 107 12.57 -15.80 7.70
CA VAL A 107 13.76 -15.71 8.53
C VAL A 107 14.14 -14.26 8.71
N LEU A 108 14.21 -13.81 9.96
CA LEU A 108 14.43 -12.42 10.32
C LEU A 108 15.76 -12.24 11.06
N ALA A 109 16.29 -11.02 10.99
CA ALA A 109 17.31 -10.51 11.89
C ALA A 109 16.94 -9.07 12.27
N GLU A 110 16.77 -8.80 13.55
CA GLU A 110 16.35 -7.50 14.07
C GLU A 110 15.05 -6.97 13.40
N GLY A 111 14.08 -7.85 13.19
CA GLY A 111 12.80 -7.54 12.53
C GLY A 111 12.86 -7.40 11.00
N LYS A 112 14.05 -7.41 10.40
CA LYS A 112 14.25 -7.31 8.95
C LYS A 112 14.29 -8.68 8.30
N LEU A 113 13.64 -8.79 7.15
CA LEU A 113 13.64 -10.02 6.36
C LEU A 113 15.04 -10.34 5.83
N LYS A 114 15.51 -11.56 6.05
CA LYS A 114 16.77 -12.11 5.53
C LYS A 114 16.55 -13.22 4.52
N GLY A 115 15.48 -13.96 4.66
CA GLY A 115 15.16 -15.08 3.78
C GLY A 115 13.82 -15.71 4.13
N ILE A 116 13.53 -16.80 3.46
CA ILE A 116 12.36 -17.64 3.72
C ILE A 116 12.80 -19.10 3.72
N VAL A 117 12.28 -19.88 4.66
CA VAL A 117 12.45 -21.33 4.68
C VAL A 117 11.11 -21.99 4.38
N THR A 118 11.10 -23.00 3.53
CA THR A 118 9.90 -23.72 3.11
C THR A 118 9.94 -25.20 3.52
N ILE A 119 8.79 -25.86 3.48
CA ILE A 119 8.71 -27.33 3.67
C ILE A 119 9.63 -28.05 2.68
N THR A 120 9.78 -27.53 1.46
CA THR A 120 10.66 -28.12 0.44
C THR A 120 12.12 -28.05 0.86
N ASP A 121 12.57 -26.92 1.44
CA ASP A 121 13.95 -26.77 1.92
C ASP A 121 14.24 -27.77 3.06
N ILE A 122 13.28 -27.91 3.99
CA ILE A 122 13.35 -28.93 5.07
C ILE A 122 13.41 -30.34 4.49
N ALA A 123 12.53 -30.69 3.55
CA ALA A 123 12.51 -32.00 2.94
C ALA A 123 13.82 -32.28 2.17
N GLN A 124 14.36 -31.30 1.45
CA GLN A 124 15.61 -31.45 0.72
C GLN A 124 16.79 -31.69 1.66
N SER A 125 16.82 -31.03 2.84
CA SER A 125 17.85 -31.24 3.86
C SER A 125 17.93 -32.72 4.36
N TYR A 126 16.81 -33.46 4.28
CA TYR A 126 16.75 -34.89 4.62
C TYR A 126 17.10 -35.79 3.46
N MET A 127 16.90 -35.33 2.22
CA MET A 127 17.09 -36.18 1.03
C MET A 127 18.48 -36.02 0.42
N ASP A 128 19.19 -34.94 0.72
CA ASP A 128 20.57 -34.76 0.28
C ASP A 128 21.45 -35.84 0.95
N LYS A 129 22.31 -36.45 0.13
CA LYS A 129 23.16 -37.57 0.53
C LYS A 129 23.85 -37.30 1.85
N SER A 130 23.84 -38.30 2.71
CA SER A 130 24.40 -38.32 4.04
C SER A 130 25.86 -37.85 4.10
N ASP A 131 26.04 -36.54 4.15
CA ASP A 131 27.29 -35.91 4.49
C ASP A 131 27.32 -35.77 6.02
N SER A 132 28.17 -36.60 6.66
CA SER A 132 28.30 -36.60 8.11
C SER A 132 28.89 -35.31 8.69
N SER A 133 29.45 -34.42 7.83
CA SER A 133 29.98 -33.11 8.21
C SER A 133 28.99 -31.96 8.03
N VAL A 134 27.73 -32.24 7.64
CA VAL A 134 26.75 -31.17 7.36
C VAL A 134 26.44 -30.30 8.59
N LEU A 135 26.46 -30.88 9.81
CA LEU A 135 26.21 -30.10 11.04
C LEU A 135 27.30 -29.05 11.30
N SER A 136 28.58 -29.42 11.10
CA SER A 136 29.69 -28.46 11.28
C SER A 136 29.68 -27.39 10.18
N ARG A 137 29.46 -27.77 8.92
CA ARG A 137 29.32 -26.80 7.83
C ARG A 137 28.17 -25.83 8.01
N ALA A 138 27.09 -26.27 8.65
CA ALA A 138 25.96 -25.44 8.98
C ALA A 138 26.22 -24.49 10.16
N GLY A 139 27.32 -24.70 10.90
CA GLY A 139 27.62 -23.90 12.10
C GLY A 139 26.58 -24.16 13.20
N THR A 140 26.31 -25.44 13.51
CA THR A 140 25.24 -25.83 14.43
C THR A 140 25.65 -25.57 15.88
N ARG A 141 24.82 -24.88 16.66
CA ARG A 141 25.07 -24.62 18.08
C ARG A 141 24.82 -25.87 18.91
N PHE A 142 25.68 -26.13 19.90
CA PHE A 142 25.51 -27.29 20.80
C PHE A 142 24.20 -27.24 21.62
N VAL A 143 23.74 -26.03 21.97
CA VAL A 143 22.43 -25.84 22.61
C VAL A 143 21.30 -26.33 21.71
N SER A 144 21.33 -26.01 20.40
CA SER A 144 20.32 -26.47 19.44
C SER A 144 20.34 -28.01 19.28
N ILE A 145 21.52 -28.64 19.35
CA ILE A 145 21.65 -30.09 19.34
C ILE A 145 20.99 -30.67 20.60
N ALA A 146 21.29 -30.12 21.78
CA ALA A 146 20.71 -30.58 23.03
C ALA A 146 19.18 -30.47 23.04
N GLU A 147 18.65 -29.29 22.66
CA GLU A 147 17.19 -29.05 22.57
C GLU A 147 16.51 -29.98 21.58
N THR A 148 17.11 -30.18 20.40
CA THR A 148 16.57 -31.06 19.37
C THR A 148 16.49 -32.50 19.86
N LEU A 149 17.49 -32.95 20.59
CA LEU A 149 17.54 -34.28 21.16
C LEU A 149 16.81 -34.43 22.51
N ASN A 150 16.01 -33.40 22.88
CA ASN A 150 15.31 -33.36 24.18
C ASN A 150 16.25 -33.67 25.36
N GLY A 151 17.46 -33.14 25.27
CA GLY A 151 18.55 -33.38 26.18
C GLY A 151 19.05 -32.10 26.85
N HIS A 152 20.15 -32.21 27.56
CA HIS A 152 20.80 -31.11 28.23
C HIS A 152 22.33 -31.25 28.19
N ILE A 153 23.01 -30.11 28.21
CA ILE A 153 24.48 -30.05 28.27
C ILE A 153 24.90 -30.31 29.71
N VAL A 154 25.70 -31.34 29.92
CA VAL A 154 26.20 -31.77 31.24
C VAL A 154 27.59 -31.20 31.52
N CYS A 155 28.38 -30.95 30.46
CA CYS A 155 29.73 -30.44 30.50
C CYS A 155 30.01 -29.60 29.26
N GLY A 156 30.73 -28.48 29.39
CA GLY A 156 31.10 -27.60 28.30
C GLY A 156 30.20 -26.35 28.15
N GLY A 157 30.51 -25.49 27.18
CA GLY A 157 29.78 -24.26 26.92
C GLY A 157 28.55 -24.44 26.05
N SER A 158 27.42 -23.82 26.45
CA SER A 158 26.16 -23.90 25.72
C SER A 158 26.18 -23.07 24.41
N ASP A 159 26.94 -21.97 24.37
CA ASP A 159 26.95 -21.00 23.27
C ASP A 159 27.96 -21.32 22.16
N GLU A 160 28.72 -22.40 22.35
CA GLU A 160 29.68 -22.81 21.36
C GLU A 160 29.03 -23.45 20.14
N VAL A 161 29.72 -23.34 19.00
CA VAL A 161 29.27 -23.79 17.68
C VAL A 161 30.11 -24.99 17.24
N PHE A 162 29.48 -25.96 16.63
CA PHE A 162 30.13 -27.06 15.98
C PHE A 162 30.59 -26.62 14.58
N GLU A 163 31.87 -26.30 14.46
CA GLU A 163 32.45 -25.69 13.24
C GLU A 163 33.30 -26.68 12.44
N ASP A 164 33.78 -27.76 13.05
CA ASP A 164 34.63 -28.75 12.40
C ASP A 164 34.32 -30.18 12.90
N GLY A 165 34.59 -31.16 12.07
CA GLY A 165 34.35 -32.56 12.36
C GLY A 165 33.07 -33.12 11.71
N LYS A 166 32.84 -34.40 11.90
CA LYS A 166 31.71 -35.18 11.42
C LYS A 166 30.91 -35.80 12.56
N VAL A 167 29.69 -36.24 12.26
CA VAL A 167 28.88 -37.01 13.21
C VAL A 167 29.19 -38.49 13.04
N THR A 168 29.66 -39.12 14.12
CA THR A 168 30.06 -40.53 14.16
C THR A 168 29.24 -41.29 15.21
N ILE A 169 28.75 -42.46 14.90
CA ILE A 169 28.08 -43.33 15.86
C ILE A 169 29.09 -44.37 16.40
N ALA A 170 29.35 -44.34 17.70
CA ALA A 170 30.27 -45.24 18.36
C ALA A 170 29.60 -46.59 18.64
N ALA A 171 29.40 -47.40 17.60
CA ALA A 171 28.79 -48.72 17.65
C ALA A 171 29.82 -49.87 17.70
N SER A 172 31.06 -49.58 17.37
CA SER A 172 32.15 -50.57 17.27
C SER A 172 32.88 -50.77 18.60
N SER A 173 33.82 -51.73 18.64
CA SER A 173 34.76 -51.89 19.75
C SER A 173 35.76 -50.71 19.82
N PRO A 174 36.39 -50.44 20.98
CA PRO A 174 37.34 -49.36 21.13
C PRO A 174 38.46 -49.35 20.06
N ASP A 175 39.01 -50.53 19.74
CA ASP A 175 40.06 -50.64 18.72
C ASP A 175 39.63 -50.17 17.32
N VAL A 176 38.40 -50.45 16.94
CA VAL A 176 37.84 -49.98 15.66
C VAL A 176 37.43 -48.50 15.72
N MET A 177 37.10 -48.01 16.91
CA MET A 177 36.78 -46.56 17.07
C MET A 177 37.99 -45.67 16.79
N GLU A 178 39.22 -46.12 17.09
CA GLU A 178 40.45 -45.40 16.79
C GLU A 178 40.68 -45.16 15.29
N GLU A 179 40.13 -46.03 14.44
CA GLU A 179 40.20 -45.89 12.98
C GLU A 179 39.10 -44.97 12.39
N VAL A 180 38.02 -44.72 13.12
CA VAL A 180 36.81 -44.07 12.62
C VAL A 180 36.60 -42.65 13.18
N ILE A 181 36.92 -42.47 14.48
CA ILE A 181 36.74 -41.20 15.18
C ILE A 181 37.96 -40.29 14.91
N GLU A 182 37.71 -39.11 14.40
CA GLU A 182 38.73 -38.09 14.21
C GLU A 182 38.63 -37.00 15.29
N PRO A 183 39.71 -36.28 15.57
CA PRO A 183 39.64 -35.10 16.42
C PRO A 183 38.59 -34.13 15.91
N SER A 184 37.87 -33.46 16.81
CA SER A 184 36.75 -32.55 16.56
C SER A 184 35.40 -33.21 16.20
N ASP A 185 35.33 -34.56 16.07
CA ASP A 185 34.06 -35.25 15.77
C ASP A 185 33.00 -35.06 16.87
N LEU A 186 31.73 -35.11 16.47
CA LEU A 186 30.60 -35.30 17.36
C LEU A 186 30.28 -36.80 17.41
N VAL A 187 30.41 -37.40 18.58
CA VAL A 187 30.25 -38.84 18.76
C VAL A 187 28.94 -39.17 19.48
N ILE A 188 28.05 -39.94 18.85
CA ILE A 188 26.83 -40.47 19.46
C ILE A 188 27.12 -41.85 20.05
N ALA A 189 26.95 -42.02 21.37
CA ALA A 189 27.27 -43.24 22.08
C ALA A 189 26.12 -43.69 23.00
N GLY A 190 26.04 -45.01 23.23
CA GLY A 190 25.19 -45.57 24.27
C GLY A 190 25.75 -45.30 25.68
N ASN A 191 25.58 -46.23 26.63
CA ASN A 191 25.96 -46.06 28.03
C ASN A 191 27.22 -46.84 28.46
N ARG A 192 28.13 -47.14 27.51
CA ARG A 192 29.36 -47.90 27.82
C ARG A 192 30.48 -46.96 28.22
N PHE A 193 31.07 -47.18 29.39
CA PHE A 193 32.17 -46.36 29.92
C PHE A 193 33.39 -46.32 28.98
N GLU A 194 33.79 -47.50 28.46
CA GLU A 194 34.94 -47.62 27.57
C GLU A 194 34.76 -46.76 26.30
N THR A 195 33.55 -46.78 25.73
CA THR A 195 33.20 -46.00 24.55
C THR A 195 33.30 -44.52 24.83
N HIS A 196 32.81 -44.04 25.98
CA HIS A 196 32.89 -42.62 26.37
C HIS A 196 34.33 -42.19 26.59
N PHE A 197 35.12 -43.04 27.29
CA PHE A 197 36.53 -42.74 27.55
C PHE A 197 37.32 -42.66 26.25
N THR A 198 37.21 -43.66 25.37
CA THR A 198 37.90 -43.70 24.08
C THR A 198 37.55 -42.52 23.19
N ALA A 199 36.25 -42.16 23.06
CA ALA A 199 35.83 -41.03 22.25
C ALA A 199 36.47 -39.70 22.70
N ILE A 200 36.51 -39.44 24.01
CA ILE A 200 37.10 -38.22 24.56
C ILE A 200 38.62 -38.21 24.39
N GLU A 201 39.33 -39.36 24.63
CA GLU A 201 40.78 -39.48 24.43
C GLU A 201 41.18 -39.28 22.96
N LEU A 202 40.35 -39.73 22.00
CA LEU A 202 40.57 -39.49 20.57
C LEU A 202 40.33 -38.03 20.14
N GLY A 203 39.89 -37.18 21.07
CA GLY A 203 39.69 -35.74 20.80
C GLY A 203 38.33 -35.39 20.26
N ALA A 204 37.30 -36.18 20.52
CA ALA A 204 35.93 -35.82 20.15
C ALA A 204 35.54 -34.47 20.75
N ARG A 205 34.99 -33.55 19.91
CA ARG A 205 34.53 -32.25 20.34
C ARG A 205 33.26 -32.32 21.17
N CYS A 206 32.40 -33.28 20.84
CA CYS A 206 31.14 -33.49 21.56
C CYS A 206 30.85 -34.98 21.70
N LEU A 207 30.41 -35.40 22.90
CA LEU A 207 29.90 -36.72 23.18
C LEU A 207 28.39 -36.63 23.51
N VAL A 208 27.56 -37.23 22.66
CA VAL A 208 26.11 -37.36 22.90
C VAL A 208 25.88 -38.73 23.59
N MET A 209 25.53 -38.67 24.87
CA MET A 209 25.23 -39.84 25.69
C MET A 209 23.75 -40.17 25.64
N CYS A 210 23.40 -41.31 25.04
CA CYS A 210 22.04 -41.76 24.81
C CYS A 210 21.44 -42.53 26.00
N GLN A 211 20.10 -42.79 25.96
CA GLN A 211 19.34 -43.58 26.93
C GLN A 211 19.39 -43.02 28.37
N GLY A 212 19.49 -41.68 28.50
CA GLY A 212 19.57 -41.03 29.80
C GLY A 212 20.83 -41.34 30.60
N ALA A 213 21.88 -41.88 29.94
CA ALA A 213 23.16 -42.19 30.59
C ALA A 213 23.79 -40.93 31.19
N THR A 214 24.28 -41.02 32.41
CA THR A 214 24.97 -39.92 33.11
C THR A 214 26.47 -40.18 33.14
N PRO A 215 27.31 -39.17 32.84
CA PRO A 215 28.75 -39.36 32.89
C PRO A 215 29.23 -39.64 34.33
N THR A 216 30.17 -40.57 34.47
CA THR A 216 30.85 -40.76 35.74
C THR A 216 31.72 -39.54 36.06
N LYS A 217 32.12 -39.39 37.32
CA LYS A 217 33.03 -38.29 37.73
C LYS A 217 34.32 -38.28 36.91
N THR A 218 34.84 -39.46 36.58
CA THR A 218 36.05 -39.64 35.76
C THR A 218 35.84 -39.13 34.34
N ILE A 219 34.73 -39.53 33.70
CA ILE A 219 34.38 -39.09 32.34
C ILE A 219 34.15 -37.58 32.30
N LYS A 220 33.44 -37.00 33.28
CA LYS A 220 33.23 -35.58 33.36
C LYS A 220 34.54 -34.81 33.50
N LYS A 221 35.45 -35.23 34.39
CA LYS A 221 36.74 -34.61 34.57
C LYS A 221 37.60 -34.68 33.28
N LEU A 222 37.62 -35.84 32.64
CA LEU A 222 38.34 -36.03 31.38
C LEU A 222 37.79 -35.12 30.28
N ALA A 223 36.48 -34.99 30.17
CA ALA A 223 35.85 -34.11 29.21
C ALA A 223 36.19 -32.62 29.46
N GLU A 224 36.20 -32.18 30.72
CA GLU A 224 36.63 -30.86 31.13
C GLU A 224 38.11 -30.58 30.76
N GLU A 225 39.00 -31.55 31.01
CA GLU A 225 40.44 -31.45 30.66
C GLU A 225 40.70 -31.44 29.16
N ARG A 226 39.90 -32.12 28.36
CA ARG A 226 40.04 -32.22 26.90
C ARG A 226 39.17 -31.22 26.14
N GLY A 227 38.33 -30.41 26.82
CA GLY A 227 37.42 -29.47 26.20
C GLY A 227 36.28 -30.16 25.41
N CYS A 228 35.93 -31.39 25.79
CA CYS A 228 34.83 -32.11 25.15
C CYS A 228 33.49 -31.77 25.79
N ILE A 229 32.50 -31.39 24.96
CA ILE A 229 31.12 -31.10 25.38
C ILE A 229 30.38 -32.40 25.58
N ILE A 230 29.65 -32.57 26.70
CA ILE A 230 28.81 -33.74 26.93
C ILE A 230 27.35 -33.31 26.90
N ILE A 231 26.60 -33.92 25.99
CA ILE A 231 25.14 -33.79 25.87
C ILE A 231 24.51 -35.11 26.30
N ASN A 232 23.57 -35.05 27.24
CA ASN A 232 22.77 -36.22 27.64
C ASN A 232 21.41 -36.14 26.93
N THR A 233 20.93 -37.28 26.42
CA THR A 233 19.60 -37.39 25.79
C THR A 233 18.88 -38.65 26.26
N PRO A 234 17.55 -38.63 26.48
CA PRO A 234 16.75 -39.81 26.77
C PRO A 234 16.62 -40.77 25.57
N TYR A 235 16.88 -40.29 24.35
CA TYR A 235 16.75 -41.08 23.14
C TYR A 235 17.83 -42.19 23.03
N ASP A 236 17.52 -43.25 22.27
CA ASP A 236 18.51 -44.22 21.84
C ASP A 236 19.40 -43.67 20.72
N THR A 237 20.50 -44.36 20.40
CA THR A 237 21.48 -43.91 19.40
C THR A 237 20.89 -43.76 17.99
N PHE A 238 19.94 -44.62 17.61
CA PHE A 238 19.28 -44.53 16.31
C PHE A 238 18.39 -43.30 16.22
N THR A 239 17.57 -43.08 17.25
CA THR A 239 16.70 -41.91 17.33
C THR A 239 17.52 -40.60 17.36
N ALA A 240 18.58 -40.55 18.17
CA ALA A 240 19.49 -39.40 18.25
C ALA A 240 20.15 -39.11 16.88
N ALA A 241 20.70 -40.14 16.22
CA ALA A 241 21.32 -39.97 14.89
C ALA A 241 20.33 -39.53 13.81
N ARG A 242 19.07 -39.96 13.93
CA ARG A 242 18.01 -39.55 12.99
C ARG A 242 17.57 -38.09 13.20
N LEU A 243 17.49 -37.64 14.45
CA LEU A 243 16.96 -36.32 14.79
C LEU A 243 18.01 -35.22 14.77
N ILE A 244 19.30 -35.53 14.93
CA ILE A 244 20.37 -34.55 15.13
C ILE A 244 20.45 -33.55 14.00
N ASN A 245 20.14 -33.94 12.76
CA ASN A 245 20.15 -33.02 11.61
C ASN A 245 19.07 -31.92 11.70
N GLN A 246 18.04 -32.11 12.52
CA GLN A 246 17.01 -31.09 12.76
C GLN A 246 17.52 -29.93 13.63
N SER A 247 18.70 -30.07 14.23
CA SER A 247 19.33 -29.02 15.04
C SER A 247 20.02 -27.94 14.22
N MET A 248 20.22 -28.17 12.91
CA MET A 248 20.88 -27.23 12.03
C MET A 248 20.11 -25.90 11.94
N PRO A 249 20.83 -24.76 11.88
CA PRO A 249 20.20 -23.45 11.81
C PRO A 249 19.50 -23.22 10.47
N VAL A 250 18.31 -22.62 10.49
CA VAL A 250 17.49 -22.38 9.29
C VAL A 250 18.18 -21.49 8.26
N GLN A 251 19.06 -20.60 8.68
CA GLN A 251 19.83 -19.74 7.77
C GLN A 251 20.68 -20.50 6.76
N PHE A 252 21.04 -21.74 7.06
CA PHE A 252 21.81 -22.59 6.17
C PHE A 252 20.98 -23.11 4.98
N PHE A 253 19.67 -23.20 5.13
CA PHE A 253 18.73 -23.73 4.14
C PHE A 253 17.80 -22.67 3.54
N MET A 254 17.72 -21.48 4.14
CA MET A 254 16.80 -20.44 3.68
C MET A 254 17.16 -19.97 2.26
N THR A 255 16.15 -19.65 1.50
CA THR A 255 16.31 -18.85 0.28
C THR A 255 16.44 -17.37 0.70
N GLY A 256 17.63 -16.81 0.54
CA GLY A 256 17.91 -15.39 0.85
C GLY A 256 18.30 -14.56 -0.37
N GLU A 257 18.95 -15.19 -1.37
CA GLU A 257 19.33 -14.53 -2.62
C GLU A 257 18.16 -14.50 -3.61
N ASN A 258 17.98 -13.37 -4.30
CA ASN A 258 16.91 -13.16 -5.28
C ASN A 258 15.48 -13.38 -4.72
N LEU A 259 15.29 -13.08 -3.44
CA LEU A 259 13.99 -13.17 -2.81
C LEU A 259 13.05 -12.10 -3.39
N VAL A 260 11.93 -12.54 -3.97
CA VAL A 260 10.90 -11.64 -4.45
C VAL A 260 10.07 -11.19 -3.25
N THR A 261 10.11 -9.89 -2.96
CA THR A 261 9.36 -9.24 -1.88
C THR A 261 8.46 -8.17 -2.46
N PHE A 262 7.38 -7.87 -1.76
CA PHE A 262 6.44 -6.81 -2.11
C PHE A 262 6.30 -5.81 -0.98
N GLN A 263 5.81 -4.60 -1.32
CA GLN A 263 5.50 -3.54 -0.35
C GLN A 263 3.99 -3.37 -0.22
N MET A 264 3.54 -2.81 0.91
CA MET A 264 2.11 -2.56 1.16
C MET A 264 1.46 -1.69 0.09
N GLY A 265 2.22 -0.77 -0.52
CA GLY A 265 1.74 0.14 -1.57
C GLY A 265 1.77 -0.44 -3.00
N ASP A 266 2.29 -1.66 -3.20
CA ASP A 266 2.37 -2.24 -4.54
C ASP A 266 0.98 -2.57 -5.09
N ALA A 267 0.76 -2.25 -6.36
CA ALA A 267 -0.47 -2.55 -7.06
C ALA A 267 -0.64 -4.07 -7.26
N VAL A 268 -1.82 -4.58 -6.97
CA VAL A 268 -2.12 -6.03 -7.07
C VAL A 268 -1.89 -6.57 -8.48
N GLU A 269 -2.18 -5.80 -9.51
CA GLU A 269 -1.98 -6.21 -10.91
C GLU A 269 -0.50 -6.47 -11.24
N ASP A 270 0.39 -5.60 -10.76
CA ASP A 270 1.83 -5.74 -11.00
C ASP A 270 2.39 -6.98 -10.31
N ILE A 271 1.98 -7.20 -9.06
CA ILE A 271 2.42 -8.36 -8.30
C ILE A 271 1.82 -9.67 -8.84
N GLU A 272 0.61 -9.66 -9.39
CA GLU A 272 0.00 -10.83 -10.03
C GLU A 272 0.84 -11.33 -11.20
N ASN A 273 1.34 -10.43 -12.05
CA ASN A 273 2.21 -10.76 -13.17
C ASN A 273 3.55 -11.34 -12.68
N ILE A 274 4.15 -10.74 -11.65
CA ILE A 274 5.37 -11.28 -11.02
C ILE A 274 5.12 -12.66 -10.42
N MET A 275 4.02 -12.83 -9.71
CA MET A 275 3.67 -14.11 -9.10
C MET A 275 3.42 -15.22 -10.14
N LYS A 276 2.81 -14.90 -11.31
CA LYS A 276 2.55 -15.88 -12.39
C LYS A 276 3.84 -16.47 -12.95
N THR A 277 4.90 -15.69 -13.03
CA THR A 277 6.19 -16.09 -13.61
C THR A 277 7.10 -16.77 -12.59
N ASN A 278 6.86 -16.60 -11.29
CA ASN A 278 7.66 -17.18 -10.22
C ASN A 278 7.11 -18.53 -9.75
N ARG A 279 8.02 -19.44 -9.38
CA ARG A 279 7.67 -20.76 -8.82
C ARG A 279 7.25 -20.75 -7.34
N PHE A 280 7.48 -19.65 -6.63
CA PHE A 280 7.16 -19.55 -5.22
C PHE A 280 5.63 -19.45 -5.00
N HIS A 281 5.17 -19.96 -3.86
CA HIS A 281 3.75 -19.94 -3.48
C HIS A 281 3.40 -18.80 -2.53
N ASN A 282 4.34 -18.42 -1.66
CA ASN A 282 4.20 -17.34 -0.70
C ASN A 282 5.32 -16.34 -0.93
N PHE A 283 4.97 -15.07 -0.84
CA PHE A 283 5.87 -13.94 -1.06
C PHE A 283 5.85 -13.05 0.17
N PRO A 284 7.01 -12.71 0.74
CA PRO A 284 7.08 -11.78 1.86
C PRO A 284 6.66 -10.38 1.47
N VAL A 285 5.90 -9.73 2.36
CA VAL A 285 5.56 -8.32 2.31
C VAL A 285 6.40 -7.59 3.33
N VAL A 286 7.01 -6.50 2.91
CA VAL A 286 7.92 -5.69 3.75
C VAL A 286 7.54 -4.21 3.70
N GLU A 287 7.90 -3.47 4.74
CA GLU A 287 7.87 -2.01 4.74
C GLU A 287 9.03 -1.44 3.93
N LYS A 288 8.99 -0.14 3.63
CA LYS A 288 10.09 0.58 2.96
C LYS A 288 11.44 0.47 3.69
N CYS A 289 11.42 0.33 5.01
CA CYS A 289 12.61 0.12 5.83
C CYS A 289 13.13 -1.33 5.86
N GLY A 290 12.41 -2.27 5.19
CA GLY A 290 12.76 -3.69 5.12
C GLY A 290 12.21 -4.55 6.27
N ASN A 291 11.39 -3.99 7.16
CA ASN A 291 10.71 -4.75 8.20
C ASN A 291 9.68 -5.69 7.58
N TYR A 292 9.63 -6.90 8.10
CA TYR A 292 8.65 -7.89 7.67
C TYR A 292 7.25 -7.56 8.20
N VAL A 293 6.24 -7.66 7.34
CA VAL A 293 4.82 -7.40 7.67
C VAL A 293 4.00 -8.69 7.66
N GLY A 294 4.17 -9.53 6.65
CA GLY A 294 3.40 -10.74 6.47
C GLY A 294 3.73 -11.48 5.17
N LEU A 295 3.00 -12.52 4.87
CA LEU A 295 3.10 -13.27 3.62
C LEU A 295 1.84 -13.11 2.78
N ILE A 296 2.02 -12.94 1.47
CA ILE A 296 0.93 -12.98 0.51
C ILE A 296 1.06 -14.18 -0.42
N SER A 297 -0.06 -14.82 -0.75
CA SER A 297 -0.09 -15.97 -1.66
C SER A 297 -1.00 -15.70 -2.86
N ARG A 298 -0.76 -16.41 -3.99
CA ARG A 298 -1.61 -16.31 -5.19
C ARG A 298 -3.10 -16.54 -4.91
N ARG A 299 -3.42 -17.41 -3.95
CA ARG A 299 -4.82 -17.70 -3.60
C ARG A 299 -5.53 -16.47 -3.04
N ARG A 300 -4.82 -15.61 -2.33
CA ARG A 300 -5.40 -14.39 -1.75
C ARG A 300 -5.71 -13.33 -2.79
N LEU A 301 -5.02 -13.33 -3.94
CA LEU A 301 -5.33 -12.44 -5.06
C LEU A 301 -6.74 -12.68 -5.64
N LEU A 302 -7.29 -13.88 -5.47
CA LEU A 302 -8.64 -14.21 -5.95
C LEU A 302 -9.75 -13.56 -5.10
N ASN A 303 -9.44 -13.15 -3.88
CA ASN A 303 -10.36 -12.51 -2.95
C ASN A 303 -10.02 -11.02 -2.77
N MET A 304 -9.78 -10.32 -3.87
CA MET A 304 -9.49 -8.88 -3.86
C MET A 304 -10.69 -8.08 -3.37
N ASN A 305 -10.50 -7.29 -2.33
CA ASN A 305 -11.43 -6.24 -1.97
C ASN A 305 -11.11 -4.99 -2.82
N ARG A 306 -11.97 -4.68 -3.78
CA ARG A 306 -11.88 -3.44 -4.54
C ARG A 306 -12.25 -2.26 -3.64
N LYS A 307 -11.57 -1.12 -3.81
CA LYS A 307 -11.96 0.11 -3.12
C LYS A 307 -13.33 0.54 -3.61
N LYS A 308 -14.23 0.84 -2.67
CA LYS A 308 -15.57 1.33 -2.97
C LYS A 308 -15.51 2.84 -3.14
N VAL A 309 -16.00 3.33 -4.27
CA VAL A 309 -15.90 4.74 -4.66
C VAL A 309 -17.27 5.31 -4.99
N ILE A 310 -17.51 6.53 -4.57
CA ILE A 310 -18.64 7.38 -4.96
C ILE A 310 -18.08 8.54 -5.77
N LEU A 311 -18.53 8.70 -7.00
CA LEU A 311 -18.14 9.82 -7.86
C LEU A 311 -19.10 10.99 -7.65
N VAL A 312 -18.54 12.16 -7.40
CA VAL A 312 -19.28 13.39 -7.18
C VAL A 312 -18.73 14.48 -8.10
N ASP A 313 -19.59 15.04 -8.94
CA ASP A 313 -19.29 16.14 -9.86
C ASP A 313 -18.43 15.76 -11.08
N HIS A 314 -18.38 14.48 -11.40
CA HIS A 314 -17.79 13.97 -12.64
C HIS A 314 -18.28 12.54 -12.93
N ASN A 315 -18.37 12.20 -14.20
CA ASN A 315 -18.74 10.86 -14.67
C ASN A 315 -17.94 10.42 -15.91
N GLU A 316 -16.72 10.93 -16.07
CA GLU A 316 -15.78 10.54 -17.13
C GLU A 316 -14.50 9.94 -16.53
N ILE A 317 -14.02 8.82 -17.10
CA ILE A 317 -12.80 8.12 -16.64
C ILE A 317 -11.58 9.05 -16.69
N SER A 318 -11.49 9.89 -17.73
CA SER A 318 -10.38 10.84 -17.93
C SER A 318 -10.27 11.93 -16.86
N GLN A 319 -11.34 12.15 -16.11
CA GLN A 319 -11.41 13.16 -15.04
C GLN A 319 -11.36 12.53 -13.65
N ALA A 320 -11.44 11.20 -13.58
CA ALA A 320 -11.45 10.49 -12.32
C ALA A 320 -10.02 10.19 -11.82
N VAL A 321 -9.94 9.80 -10.57
CA VAL A 321 -8.69 9.35 -9.93
C VAL A 321 -8.10 8.15 -10.67
N ASP A 322 -6.78 8.05 -10.70
CA ASP A 322 -6.09 6.92 -11.29
C ASP A 322 -6.56 5.59 -10.70
N GLY A 323 -6.72 4.57 -11.57
CA GLY A 323 -7.17 3.25 -11.16
C GLY A 323 -8.67 3.09 -10.93
N ILE A 324 -9.50 4.10 -11.24
CA ILE A 324 -10.96 4.05 -11.05
C ILE A 324 -11.62 2.84 -11.72
N GLN A 325 -11.10 2.36 -12.85
CA GLN A 325 -11.59 1.18 -13.56
C GLN A 325 -11.42 -0.13 -12.76
N LYS A 326 -10.59 -0.11 -11.73
CA LYS A 326 -10.32 -1.24 -10.83
C LYS A 326 -11.07 -1.13 -9.49
N ALA A 327 -11.77 -0.02 -9.26
CA ALA A 327 -12.59 0.20 -8.08
C ALA A 327 -14.05 -0.25 -8.31
N ASP A 328 -14.77 -0.43 -7.23
CA ASP A 328 -16.22 -0.65 -7.25
C ASP A 328 -16.93 0.69 -7.10
N ILE A 329 -17.52 1.16 -8.19
CA ILE A 329 -18.30 2.40 -8.20
C ILE A 329 -19.67 2.11 -7.61
N LEU A 330 -19.99 2.70 -6.46
CA LEU A 330 -21.28 2.52 -5.78
C LEU A 330 -22.32 3.54 -6.25
N GLU A 331 -21.89 4.79 -6.42
CA GLU A 331 -22.81 5.90 -6.71
C GLU A 331 -22.11 6.92 -7.61
N ILE A 332 -22.90 7.57 -8.47
CA ILE A 332 -22.48 8.72 -9.28
C ILE A 332 -23.52 9.83 -9.11
N VAL A 333 -23.07 11.00 -8.67
CA VAL A 333 -23.92 12.21 -8.55
C VAL A 333 -23.27 13.31 -9.34
N ASP A 334 -23.91 13.75 -10.44
CA ASP A 334 -23.32 14.65 -11.40
C ASP A 334 -24.36 15.50 -12.15
N HIS A 335 -23.93 16.59 -12.77
CA HIS A 335 -24.73 17.46 -13.62
C HIS A 335 -24.19 17.60 -15.05
N HIS A 336 -23.02 17.00 -15.33
CA HIS A 336 -22.40 17.05 -16.65
C HIS A 336 -23.07 16.10 -17.65
N ARG A 337 -22.64 16.17 -18.91
CA ARG A 337 -23.01 15.17 -19.92
C ARG A 337 -22.59 13.77 -19.46
N LEU A 338 -23.28 12.76 -19.98
CA LEU A 338 -22.95 11.36 -19.66
C LEU A 338 -21.59 10.99 -20.25
N GLY A 339 -20.70 10.53 -19.41
CA GLY A 339 -19.40 9.93 -19.76
C GLY A 339 -19.51 8.43 -20.05
N GLY A 340 -18.37 7.81 -20.36
CA GLY A 340 -18.26 6.42 -20.76
C GLY A 340 -17.85 5.48 -19.61
N PHE A 341 -18.49 5.55 -18.44
CA PHE A 341 -18.29 4.56 -17.38
C PHE A 341 -19.04 3.27 -17.67
N GLU A 342 -18.33 2.15 -17.55
CA GLU A 342 -18.91 0.81 -17.52
C GLU A 342 -18.76 0.26 -16.10
N THR A 343 -19.84 -0.26 -15.52
CA THR A 343 -19.85 -0.85 -14.17
C THR A 343 -20.30 -2.31 -14.25
N LEU A 344 -19.74 -3.16 -13.41
CA LEU A 344 -20.11 -4.58 -13.34
C LEU A 344 -21.40 -4.80 -12.54
N GLU A 345 -21.63 -3.96 -11.54
CA GLU A 345 -22.78 -4.03 -10.65
C GLU A 345 -23.72 -2.84 -10.88
N PRO A 346 -25.00 -2.94 -10.49
CA PRO A 346 -25.93 -1.82 -10.52
C PRO A 346 -25.44 -0.66 -9.65
N VAL A 347 -25.49 0.56 -10.20
CA VAL A 347 -24.99 1.79 -9.57
C VAL A 347 -26.15 2.75 -9.32
N PHE A 348 -26.18 3.41 -8.17
CA PHE A 348 -27.04 4.58 -7.99
C PHE A 348 -26.50 5.73 -8.84
N PHE A 349 -27.23 6.11 -9.87
CA PHE A 349 -26.82 7.17 -10.79
C PHE A 349 -27.82 8.32 -10.77
N ARG A 350 -27.39 9.48 -10.27
CA ARG A 350 -28.20 10.69 -10.24
C ARG A 350 -27.55 11.78 -11.09
N ASN A 351 -28.10 12.04 -12.26
CA ASN A 351 -27.68 13.12 -13.14
C ASN A 351 -28.89 14.00 -13.48
N GLN A 352 -28.68 15.32 -13.43
CA GLN A 352 -29.74 16.30 -13.74
C GLN A 352 -29.14 17.49 -14.50
N PRO A 353 -29.87 18.07 -15.46
CA PRO A 353 -29.43 19.24 -16.22
C PRO A 353 -29.63 20.51 -15.38
N VAL A 354 -28.82 20.70 -14.36
CA VAL A 354 -28.75 21.88 -13.48
C VAL A 354 -27.37 22.52 -13.59
N GLY A 355 -27.20 23.71 -13.04
CA GLY A 355 -25.95 24.45 -13.13
C GLY A 355 -24.83 23.96 -12.23
N CYS A 356 -25.14 23.14 -11.20
CA CYS A 356 -24.15 22.65 -10.25
C CYS A 356 -24.60 21.35 -9.56
N THR A 357 -23.67 20.43 -9.33
CA THR A 357 -23.92 19.19 -8.57
C THR A 357 -24.36 19.48 -7.12
N ALA A 358 -23.95 20.60 -6.54
CA ALA A 358 -24.39 20.98 -5.18
C ALA A 358 -25.90 21.19 -5.09
N THR A 359 -26.55 21.58 -6.17
CA THR A 359 -28.03 21.67 -6.25
C THR A 359 -28.66 20.28 -6.12
N ILE A 360 -28.11 19.26 -6.79
CA ILE A 360 -28.57 17.87 -6.69
C ILE A 360 -28.35 17.33 -5.27
N ILE A 361 -27.17 17.59 -4.69
CA ILE A 361 -26.86 17.15 -3.33
C ILE A 361 -27.83 17.77 -2.33
N THR A 362 -28.19 19.05 -2.50
CA THR A 362 -29.18 19.71 -1.64
C THR A 362 -30.55 19.04 -1.73
N GLN A 363 -30.99 18.63 -2.93
CA GLN A 363 -32.21 17.84 -3.09
C GLN A 363 -32.11 16.50 -2.37
N LEU A 364 -30.94 15.82 -2.41
CA LEU A 364 -30.72 14.58 -1.69
C LEU A 364 -30.78 14.75 -0.17
N TYR A 365 -30.31 15.90 0.37
CA TYR A 365 -30.52 16.26 1.76
C TYR A 365 -32.02 16.34 2.10
N ASP A 366 -32.80 17.05 1.27
CA ASP A 366 -34.25 17.19 1.44
C ASP A 366 -34.97 15.82 1.36
N GLU A 367 -34.64 15.00 0.36
CA GLU A 367 -35.20 13.64 0.16
C GLU A 367 -34.91 12.71 1.35
N LYS A 368 -33.73 12.83 1.96
CA LYS A 368 -33.34 12.05 3.15
C LYS A 368 -33.82 12.67 4.47
N GLY A 369 -34.43 13.86 4.43
CA GLY A 369 -34.88 14.58 5.63
C GLY A 369 -33.72 14.95 6.57
N VAL A 370 -32.55 15.22 6.00
CA VAL A 370 -31.35 15.72 6.71
C VAL A 370 -31.22 17.23 6.44
N VAL A 371 -30.92 17.99 7.45
CA VAL A 371 -30.70 19.44 7.30
C VAL A 371 -29.21 19.69 7.37
N PRO A 372 -28.60 20.29 6.32
CA PRO A 372 -27.18 20.63 6.36
C PRO A 372 -26.91 21.68 7.46
N ASP A 373 -25.81 21.54 8.15
CA ASP A 373 -25.37 22.56 9.11
C ASP A 373 -24.90 23.84 8.38
N ARG A 374 -24.54 24.86 9.15
CA ARG A 374 -24.11 26.16 8.62
C ARG A 374 -22.89 26.03 7.68
N LYS A 375 -21.91 25.20 8.04
CA LYS A 375 -20.69 25.02 7.26
C LYS A 375 -21.01 24.33 5.94
N ILE A 376 -21.76 23.24 5.98
CA ILE A 376 -22.15 22.48 4.77
C ILE A 376 -23.07 23.29 3.87
N ALA A 377 -24.03 24.03 4.43
CA ALA A 377 -24.88 24.94 3.65
C ALA A 377 -24.03 26.00 2.93
N GLY A 378 -23.02 26.56 3.60
CA GLY A 378 -22.11 27.53 3.03
C GLY A 378 -21.24 26.94 1.90
N LEU A 379 -20.71 25.73 2.07
CA LEU A 379 -19.96 25.04 1.01
C LEU A 379 -20.82 24.74 -0.21
N LEU A 380 -22.07 24.30 -0.02
CA LEU A 380 -23.01 24.04 -1.11
C LEU A 380 -23.39 25.33 -1.85
N ALA A 381 -23.69 26.41 -1.12
CA ALA A 381 -23.99 27.72 -1.72
C ALA A 381 -22.81 28.24 -2.53
N SER A 382 -21.59 28.16 -1.97
CA SER A 382 -20.37 28.60 -2.65
C SER A 382 -20.11 27.79 -3.93
N ALA A 383 -20.33 26.47 -3.93
CA ALA A 383 -20.21 25.65 -5.14
C ALA A 383 -21.20 26.08 -6.23
N ILE A 384 -22.47 26.38 -5.88
CA ILE A 384 -23.45 26.88 -6.84
C ILE A 384 -23.03 28.26 -7.39
N ILE A 385 -22.54 29.16 -6.54
CA ILE A 385 -22.03 30.48 -6.94
C ILE A 385 -20.90 30.34 -7.96
N SER A 386 -19.95 29.44 -7.71
CA SER A 386 -18.80 29.17 -8.57
C SER A 386 -19.23 28.65 -9.93
N ASP A 387 -19.90 27.49 -9.99
CA ASP A 387 -20.27 26.79 -11.22
C ASP A 387 -21.24 27.59 -12.10
N THR A 388 -22.09 28.38 -11.47
CA THR A 388 -23.06 29.24 -12.19
C THR A 388 -22.52 30.62 -12.49
N LEU A 389 -21.28 30.96 -12.14
CA LEU A 389 -20.70 32.28 -12.25
C LEU A 389 -21.63 33.36 -11.67
N MET A 390 -22.09 33.17 -10.44
CA MET A 390 -23.09 33.99 -9.77
C MET A 390 -24.36 34.15 -10.62
N PHE A 391 -24.91 33.03 -11.10
CA PHE A 391 -26.14 32.90 -11.92
C PHE A 391 -26.06 33.49 -13.34
N ARG A 392 -24.84 33.74 -13.84
CA ARG A 392 -24.62 34.28 -15.20
C ARG A 392 -24.35 33.17 -16.23
N SER A 393 -23.97 31.99 -15.80
CA SER A 393 -23.73 30.86 -16.70
C SER A 393 -25.03 30.49 -17.46
N PRO A 394 -24.95 30.17 -18.76
CA PRO A 394 -26.10 29.69 -19.54
C PRO A 394 -26.64 28.35 -19.03
N THR A 395 -25.86 27.60 -18.25
CA THR A 395 -26.28 26.35 -17.62
C THR A 395 -27.07 26.55 -16.32
N CYS A 396 -27.06 27.77 -15.76
CA CYS A 396 -27.76 28.10 -14.52
C CYS A 396 -29.27 27.99 -14.69
N THR A 397 -29.92 27.27 -13.79
CA THR A 397 -31.38 27.11 -13.77
C THR A 397 -32.03 27.93 -12.64
N ALA A 398 -33.36 28.09 -12.72
CA ALA A 398 -34.12 28.70 -11.62
C ALA A 398 -33.99 27.91 -10.31
N LEU A 399 -33.79 26.58 -10.41
CA LEU A 399 -33.59 25.70 -9.26
C LEU A 399 -32.27 25.98 -8.57
N ASP A 400 -31.18 26.21 -9.33
CA ASP A 400 -29.86 26.56 -8.76
C ASP A 400 -29.94 27.84 -7.96
N ARG A 401 -30.59 28.87 -8.54
CA ARG A 401 -30.80 30.16 -7.86
C ARG A 401 -31.57 30.01 -6.56
N ALA A 402 -32.76 29.38 -6.60
CA ALA A 402 -33.57 29.18 -5.40
C ALA A 402 -32.88 28.36 -4.32
N THR A 403 -32.11 27.34 -4.74
CA THR A 403 -31.33 26.49 -3.85
C THR A 403 -30.21 27.29 -3.20
N CYS A 404 -29.47 28.08 -3.98
CA CYS A 404 -28.37 28.91 -3.47
C CYS A 404 -28.89 29.97 -2.47
N GLU A 405 -30.00 30.65 -2.78
CA GLU A 405 -30.61 31.63 -1.86
C GLU A 405 -30.99 31.01 -0.52
N ARG A 406 -31.65 29.86 -0.54
CA ARG A 406 -31.99 29.09 0.67
C ARG A 406 -30.74 28.68 1.48
N LEU A 407 -29.71 28.17 0.82
CA LEU A 407 -28.46 27.75 1.47
C LEU A 407 -27.69 28.95 2.04
N ALA A 408 -27.69 30.07 1.33
CA ALA A 408 -27.06 31.31 1.79
C ALA A 408 -27.72 31.84 3.07
N ASP A 409 -29.05 31.82 3.14
CA ASP A 409 -29.78 32.18 4.34
C ASP A 409 -29.42 31.25 5.52
N MET A 410 -29.32 29.93 5.30
CA MET A 410 -28.93 28.95 6.30
C MET A 410 -27.48 29.14 6.77
N ALA A 411 -26.59 29.50 5.86
CA ALA A 411 -25.18 29.77 6.16
C ALA A 411 -24.95 31.16 6.76
N GLY A 412 -25.91 32.06 6.63
CA GLY A 412 -25.80 33.46 7.07
C GLY A 412 -24.78 34.24 6.23
N ILE A 413 -24.74 34.03 4.90
CA ILE A 413 -23.83 34.70 3.97
C ILE A 413 -24.58 35.61 2.98
N ASN A 414 -23.92 36.69 2.54
CA ASN A 414 -24.36 37.48 1.42
C ASN A 414 -23.79 36.92 0.11
N ILE A 415 -24.64 36.48 -0.82
CA ILE A 415 -24.24 35.84 -2.06
C ILE A 415 -23.29 36.73 -2.89
N THR A 416 -23.59 38.02 -3.02
CA THR A 416 -22.78 38.96 -3.82
C THR A 416 -21.39 39.16 -3.19
N GLU A 417 -21.34 39.35 -1.88
CA GLU A 417 -20.07 39.52 -1.16
C GLU A 417 -19.23 38.24 -1.24
N MET A 418 -19.84 37.05 -1.01
CA MET A 418 -19.17 35.79 -1.13
C MET A 418 -18.63 35.55 -2.55
N ALA A 419 -19.43 35.77 -3.58
CA ALA A 419 -19.03 35.65 -4.97
C ALA A 419 -17.81 36.54 -5.29
N ASN A 420 -17.87 37.82 -4.89
CA ASN A 420 -16.76 38.75 -5.11
C ASN A 420 -15.46 38.28 -4.46
N ASN A 421 -15.53 37.84 -3.22
CA ASN A 421 -14.35 37.37 -2.49
C ASN A 421 -13.79 36.06 -3.09
N MET A 422 -14.66 35.12 -3.46
CA MET A 422 -14.26 33.85 -4.11
C MET A 422 -13.56 34.10 -5.44
N PHE A 423 -14.18 34.92 -6.32
CA PHE A 423 -13.62 35.21 -7.63
C PHE A 423 -12.35 36.07 -7.52
N GLN A 424 -12.26 36.97 -6.54
CA GLN A 424 -11.02 37.68 -6.25
C GLN A 424 -9.90 36.75 -5.80
N ALA A 425 -10.20 35.74 -4.95
CA ALA A 425 -9.23 34.74 -4.56
C ALA A 425 -8.76 33.89 -5.76
N ALA A 426 -9.69 33.52 -6.66
CA ALA A 426 -9.39 32.76 -7.87
C ALA A 426 -8.54 33.56 -8.87
N SER A 427 -8.81 34.87 -8.99
CA SER A 427 -8.22 35.74 -9.98
C SER A 427 -6.96 36.47 -9.51
N SER A 428 -6.43 36.20 -8.33
CA SER A 428 -5.19 36.84 -7.88
C SER A 428 -4.01 36.39 -8.76
N LEU A 429 -3.72 37.23 -9.75
CA LEU A 429 -2.58 37.10 -10.67
C LEU A 429 -1.33 37.82 -10.12
N GLN A 430 -1.49 38.54 -9.00
CA GLN A 430 -0.40 39.27 -8.35
C GLN A 430 0.65 38.28 -7.80
N GLY A 431 1.89 38.46 -8.27
CA GLY A 431 3.02 37.64 -7.86
C GLY A 431 3.24 36.37 -8.69
N LYS A 432 2.34 36.00 -9.59
CA LYS A 432 2.56 34.88 -10.52
C LYS A 432 3.50 35.31 -11.67
N THR A 433 4.36 34.35 -12.04
CA THR A 433 5.22 34.53 -13.23
C THR A 433 4.39 34.37 -14.52
N PRO A 434 4.86 34.89 -15.66
CA PRO A 434 4.20 34.66 -16.94
C PRO A 434 4.02 33.18 -17.29
N GLU A 435 4.97 32.35 -16.88
CA GLU A 435 4.92 30.90 -17.02
C GLU A 435 3.74 30.29 -16.23
N GLU A 436 3.63 30.60 -14.95
CA GLU A 436 2.54 30.11 -14.09
C GLU A 436 1.16 30.56 -14.61
N ILE A 437 1.06 31.77 -15.18
CA ILE A 437 -0.18 32.28 -15.77
C ILE A 437 -0.52 31.51 -17.05
N CYS A 438 0.45 31.28 -17.95
CA CYS A 438 0.22 30.58 -19.20
C CYS A 438 -0.17 29.13 -19.01
N TYR A 439 0.36 28.46 -17.98
CA TYR A 439 0.08 27.06 -17.70
C TYR A 439 -1.07 26.81 -16.70
N GLN A 440 -1.75 27.84 -16.22
CA GLN A 440 -2.81 27.70 -15.21
C GLN A 440 -4.02 26.89 -15.71
N ASP A 441 -4.47 27.11 -16.95
CA ASP A 441 -5.49 26.30 -17.66
C ASP A 441 -5.05 26.13 -19.12
N PHE A 442 -4.03 25.32 -19.30
CA PHE A 442 -3.39 25.09 -20.60
C PHE A 442 -3.80 23.73 -21.17
N LYS A 443 -4.22 23.71 -22.45
CA LYS A 443 -4.61 22.51 -23.17
C LYS A 443 -4.01 22.51 -24.56
N ILE A 444 -3.58 21.33 -25.04
CA ILE A 444 -3.07 21.15 -26.38
C ILE A 444 -4.13 20.43 -27.23
N PHE A 445 -4.32 20.95 -28.43
CA PHE A 445 -5.21 20.38 -29.43
C PHE A 445 -4.43 20.07 -30.71
N ASN A 446 -4.78 18.98 -31.38
CA ASN A 446 -4.21 18.58 -32.66
C ASN A 446 -5.33 18.48 -33.69
N ASN A 447 -5.18 19.19 -34.80
CA ASN A 447 -6.12 19.11 -35.90
C ASN A 447 -5.37 19.17 -37.24
N GLU A 448 -5.63 18.20 -38.13
CA GLU A 448 -5.07 18.10 -39.48
C GLU A 448 -3.53 18.23 -39.54
N GLY A 449 -2.85 17.70 -38.52
CA GLY A 449 -1.37 17.73 -38.45
C GLY A 449 -0.77 19.02 -37.94
N ARG A 450 -1.59 19.93 -37.42
CA ARG A 450 -1.16 21.14 -36.71
C ARG A 450 -1.46 21.01 -35.24
N SER A 451 -0.50 21.42 -34.40
CA SER A 451 -0.64 21.46 -32.95
C SER A 451 -0.86 22.90 -32.48
N PHE A 452 -1.84 23.13 -31.63
CA PHE A 452 -2.05 24.43 -31.02
C PHE A 452 -2.40 24.34 -29.54
N GLY A 453 -1.84 25.28 -28.78
CA GLY A 453 -2.10 25.44 -27.37
C GLY A 453 -3.21 26.47 -27.15
N VAL A 454 -4.07 26.16 -26.19
CA VAL A 454 -5.08 27.13 -25.71
C VAL A 454 -4.90 27.25 -24.21
N SER A 455 -4.76 28.50 -23.74
CA SER A 455 -4.73 28.81 -22.32
C SER A 455 -5.78 29.86 -21.99
N GLN A 456 -6.24 29.83 -20.74
CA GLN A 456 -7.21 30.80 -20.26
C GLN A 456 -6.84 31.36 -18.91
N VAL A 457 -7.01 32.65 -18.74
CA VAL A 457 -6.98 33.35 -17.47
C VAL A 457 -8.23 34.22 -17.31
N THR A 458 -8.77 34.23 -16.12
CA THR A 458 -9.95 35.01 -15.79
C THR A 458 -9.63 36.01 -14.68
N SER A 459 -10.16 37.21 -14.75
CA SER A 459 -10.13 38.19 -13.68
C SER A 459 -11.43 38.98 -13.61
N MET A 460 -11.71 39.57 -12.47
CA MET A 460 -12.81 40.54 -12.28
C MET A 460 -12.35 41.99 -12.45
N ASP A 461 -11.03 42.22 -12.44
CA ASP A 461 -10.45 43.58 -12.60
C ASP A 461 -9.72 43.66 -13.94
N SER A 462 -10.24 44.52 -14.85
CA SER A 462 -9.60 44.77 -16.13
C SER A 462 -8.17 45.30 -15.99
N ARG A 463 -7.87 46.06 -14.94
CA ARG A 463 -6.52 46.59 -14.69
C ARG A 463 -5.53 45.48 -14.32
N GLU A 464 -5.99 44.43 -13.69
CA GLU A 464 -5.15 43.25 -13.41
C GLU A 464 -4.79 42.55 -14.72
N LEU A 465 -5.77 42.33 -15.61
CA LEU A 465 -5.52 41.75 -16.94
C LEU A 465 -4.58 42.64 -17.76
N ASP A 466 -4.81 43.96 -17.79
CA ASP A 466 -3.93 44.89 -18.47
C ASP A 466 -2.49 44.85 -17.96
N SER A 467 -2.30 44.67 -16.64
CA SER A 467 -0.98 44.64 -16.01
C SER A 467 -0.13 43.39 -16.36
N ILE A 468 -0.78 42.28 -16.69
CA ILE A 468 -0.10 41.05 -17.07
C ILE A 468 0.00 40.85 -18.57
N ARG A 469 -0.80 41.55 -19.36
CA ARG A 469 -0.93 41.39 -20.81
C ARG A 469 0.40 41.38 -21.53
N GLU A 470 1.19 42.45 -21.39
CA GLU A 470 2.49 42.58 -22.08
C GLU A 470 3.47 41.45 -21.69
N LYS A 471 3.45 41.05 -20.42
CA LYS A 471 4.34 39.99 -19.89
C LYS A 471 3.95 38.62 -20.43
N VAL A 472 2.65 38.33 -20.48
CA VAL A 472 2.11 37.06 -21.01
C VAL A 472 2.36 37.00 -22.52
N GLU A 473 2.02 38.06 -23.27
CA GLU A 473 2.24 38.12 -24.71
C GLU A 473 3.71 37.90 -25.09
N ALA A 474 4.64 38.47 -24.33
CA ALA A 474 6.08 38.27 -24.53
C ALA A 474 6.54 36.82 -24.22
N TYR A 475 5.80 36.07 -23.41
CA TYR A 475 6.15 34.70 -23.01
C TYR A 475 5.55 33.63 -23.94
N LEU A 476 4.45 33.91 -24.68
CA LEU A 476 3.80 32.94 -25.57
C LEU A 476 4.74 32.24 -26.58
N PRO A 477 5.73 32.92 -27.21
CA PRO A 477 6.68 32.26 -28.10
C PRO A 477 7.50 31.15 -27.40
N GLN A 478 7.84 31.37 -26.11
CA GLN A 478 8.57 30.37 -25.32
C GLN A 478 7.71 29.14 -25.03
N VAL A 479 6.42 29.31 -24.73
CA VAL A 479 5.47 28.21 -24.57
C VAL A 479 5.35 27.40 -25.85
N MET A 480 5.27 28.06 -27.01
CA MET A 480 5.21 27.40 -28.31
C MET A 480 6.44 26.53 -28.56
N GLU A 481 7.64 27.04 -28.28
CA GLU A 481 8.89 26.31 -28.45
C GLU A 481 8.99 25.11 -27.51
N GLN A 482 8.65 25.31 -26.22
CA GLN A 482 8.71 24.26 -25.19
C GLN A 482 7.73 23.10 -25.45
N GLN A 483 6.57 23.39 -26.03
CA GLN A 483 5.49 22.42 -26.26
C GLN A 483 5.39 21.95 -27.72
N ASP A 484 6.30 22.37 -28.58
CA ASP A 484 6.33 22.04 -30.03
C ASP A 484 4.99 22.37 -30.72
N LEU A 485 4.52 23.61 -30.55
CA LEU A 485 3.23 24.07 -31.06
C LEU A 485 3.38 24.95 -32.30
N ASP A 486 2.48 24.80 -33.28
CA ASP A 486 2.37 25.69 -34.44
C ASP A 486 1.75 27.03 -34.09
N MET A 487 0.81 27.04 -33.15
CA MET A 487 0.08 28.23 -32.70
C MET A 487 -0.22 28.16 -31.20
N MET A 488 -0.36 29.34 -30.59
CA MET A 488 -0.78 29.49 -29.19
C MET A 488 -1.84 30.60 -29.07
N PHE A 489 -2.89 30.29 -28.36
CA PHE A 489 -4.01 31.19 -28.05
C PHE A 489 -4.15 31.35 -26.55
N MET A 490 -4.14 32.57 -26.06
CA MET A 490 -4.35 32.92 -24.66
C MET A 490 -5.59 33.75 -24.49
N MET A 491 -6.60 33.23 -23.83
CA MET A 491 -7.85 33.93 -23.53
C MET A 491 -7.72 34.66 -22.19
N MET A 492 -7.83 35.99 -22.24
CA MET A 492 -7.86 36.87 -21.08
C MET A 492 -9.29 37.34 -20.85
N THR A 493 -10.00 36.71 -19.94
CA THR A 493 -11.45 36.93 -19.76
C THR A 493 -11.72 37.80 -18.55
N ASN A 494 -12.41 38.92 -18.79
CA ASN A 494 -13.01 39.75 -17.74
C ASN A 494 -14.44 39.25 -17.46
N ILE A 495 -14.64 38.68 -16.27
CA ILE A 495 -15.93 38.08 -15.88
C ILE A 495 -16.99 39.16 -15.66
N VAL A 496 -16.59 40.35 -15.17
CA VAL A 496 -17.53 41.45 -14.88
C VAL A 496 -18.05 42.08 -16.17
N ASP A 497 -17.15 42.37 -17.10
CA ASP A 497 -17.47 42.99 -18.38
C ASP A 497 -17.97 41.98 -19.43
N THR A 498 -17.95 40.67 -19.09
CA THR A 498 -18.30 39.56 -20.01
C THR A 498 -17.54 39.66 -21.34
N SER A 499 -16.28 40.07 -21.29
CA SER A 499 -15.43 40.26 -22.46
C SER A 499 -14.18 39.35 -22.36
N THR A 500 -13.71 38.89 -23.52
CA THR A 500 -12.48 38.11 -23.61
C THR A 500 -11.57 38.74 -24.64
N GLU A 501 -10.36 39.09 -24.23
CA GLU A 501 -9.28 39.45 -25.15
C GLU A 501 -8.50 38.15 -25.49
N LEU A 502 -8.25 37.94 -26.78
CA LEU A 502 -7.51 36.78 -27.27
C LEU A 502 -6.14 37.21 -27.75
N LEU A 503 -5.08 36.78 -27.06
CA LEU A 503 -3.71 36.95 -27.53
C LEU A 503 -3.36 35.75 -28.42
N CYS A 504 -2.82 36.02 -29.60
CA CYS A 504 -2.49 35.03 -30.62
C CYS A 504 -0.99 35.01 -30.86
N CYS A 505 -0.37 33.85 -30.94
CA CYS A 505 1.03 33.66 -31.29
C CYS A 505 1.18 32.50 -32.30
N GLY A 506 2.05 32.66 -33.27
CA GLY A 506 2.27 31.70 -34.35
C GLY A 506 1.82 32.17 -35.73
N LEU A 507 2.25 31.44 -36.76
CA LEU A 507 1.99 31.83 -38.16
C LEU A 507 0.50 31.69 -38.48
N HIS A 508 -0.13 32.80 -38.87
CA HIS A 508 -1.56 32.91 -39.20
C HIS A 508 -2.54 32.68 -38.02
N ALA A 509 -2.07 32.71 -36.77
CA ALA A 509 -2.92 32.49 -35.60
C ALA A 509 -3.98 33.60 -35.47
N ASP A 510 -3.64 34.87 -35.77
CA ASP A 510 -4.55 36.03 -35.78
C ASP A 510 -5.63 35.89 -36.86
N LEU A 511 -5.27 35.44 -38.05
CA LEU A 511 -6.22 35.23 -39.15
C LEU A 511 -7.20 34.09 -38.82
N LEU A 512 -6.72 33.02 -38.25
CA LEU A 512 -7.55 31.90 -37.82
C LEU A 512 -8.55 32.34 -36.72
N ALA A 513 -8.09 33.12 -35.75
CA ALA A 513 -8.96 33.64 -34.70
C ALA A 513 -10.04 34.58 -35.25
N LYS A 514 -9.68 35.47 -36.16
CA LYS A 514 -10.63 36.39 -36.83
C LYS A 514 -11.69 35.62 -37.63
N GLU A 515 -11.28 34.58 -38.37
CA GLU A 515 -12.21 33.75 -39.13
C GLU A 515 -13.11 32.91 -38.23
N ALA A 516 -12.56 32.33 -37.15
CA ALA A 516 -13.31 31.49 -36.22
C ALA A 516 -14.39 32.27 -35.44
N PHE A 517 -14.15 33.52 -35.12
CA PHE A 517 -15.07 34.35 -34.33
C PHE A 517 -15.80 35.44 -35.16
N ASP A 518 -15.67 35.40 -36.49
CA ASP A 518 -16.29 36.38 -37.42
C ASP A 518 -15.98 37.85 -37.02
N ILE A 519 -14.73 38.11 -36.67
CA ILE A 519 -14.22 39.40 -36.24
C ILE A 519 -13.50 40.07 -37.40
N PRO A 520 -13.79 41.39 -37.71
CA PRO A 520 -13.18 42.08 -38.84
C PRO A 520 -11.66 42.30 -38.76
#